data_7e78a5ba88908ce0301e1130f8ff7cad
#
_entry.id   7e78a5ba88908ce0301e1130f8ff7cad
#
_cell.length_a   1.000
_cell.length_b   1.000
_cell.length_c   1.000
_cell.angle_alpha   90.00
_cell.angle_beta   90.00
_cell.angle_gamma   90.00
#
_symmetry.space_group_name_H-M   'P 1'
#
loop_
_entity.id
_entity.type
_entity.pdbx_description
1 polymer ?
#
loop_
_entity_poly.entity_id
_entity_poly.type
_entity_poly.pdbx_seq_one_letter_code
_entity_poly.pdbx_strand_id
1 'polypeptide(L)'
;MVEEISFALSEEQQMMQDTVRQLVQANVIDAIHQWDENRLLDKQAVQKFWELGIIQSMIPEEYGGYGMGSSPVLHTLVLEELAYGDMAFAVYAMLPALFVLPVVYLGSVEQKGKYLPEFCKESFVPATLAVNELSVGFDVWNCETKAEKKGNSYVLNGKKCFVPLADEALYMIVVANYKGNPHLFIVDKDAKGLSVGEREKNCGWWALPTFEVTFENCTIPESNQLGDETAFNWLIQRTRTAMAAIGTGISRASYEYSKKYAKERQQFGEPIASRQSIAFMIAEMAYEVDAMRLLTWKAASAIELGMDANRESFLAKIYAGEMTMKLTDYGVQILGGHGYIRDHPVERYYRNGRSIAICEAMAII
;
A
#
# COMPACT_ATOMS: atom_id res chain seq x y z
N MET A 1 12.23 5.32 37.01
CA MET A 1 12.40 6.40 36.04
C MET A 1 11.29 6.22 35.03
N VAL A 2 10.46 7.23 34.82
CA VAL A 2 9.52 7.22 33.69
C VAL A 2 10.40 7.40 32.46
N GLU A 3 10.51 6.37 31.59
CA GLU A 3 11.17 6.54 30.30
C GLU A 3 10.42 7.67 29.56
N GLU A 4 11.14 8.68 29.17
CA GLU A 4 10.60 9.80 28.40
C GLU A 4 10.09 9.22 27.06
N ILE A 5 8.82 9.41 26.79
CA ILE A 5 8.24 8.99 25.48
C ILE A 5 8.90 9.88 24.42
N SER A 6 9.72 9.29 23.57
CA SER A 6 10.34 9.96 22.44
C SER A 6 9.67 9.53 21.14
N PHE A 7 9.32 10.51 20.29
CA PHE A 7 8.89 10.30 18.90
C PHE A 7 10.03 10.57 17.90
N ALA A 8 11.28 10.73 18.42
CA ALA A 8 12.45 10.91 17.57
C ALA A 8 12.76 9.61 16.81
N LEU A 9 13.04 9.75 15.54
CA LEU A 9 13.50 8.64 14.70
C LEU A 9 14.95 8.27 15.08
N SER A 10 15.29 6.99 14.93
CA SER A 10 16.68 6.56 14.99
C SER A 10 17.48 7.11 13.79
N GLU A 11 18.80 7.11 13.89
CA GLU A 11 19.68 7.54 12.78
C GLU A 11 19.42 6.70 11.51
N GLU A 12 19.22 5.39 11.65
CA GLU A 12 18.90 4.48 10.56
C GLU A 12 17.55 4.81 9.92
N GLN A 13 16.52 5.03 10.74
CA GLN A 13 15.17 5.41 10.26
C GLN A 13 15.22 6.75 9.52
N GLN A 14 15.96 7.73 10.05
CA GLN A 14 16.10 9.03 9.40
C GLN A 14 16.85 8.92 8.07
N MET A 15 17.94 8.15 8.03
CA MET A 15 18.71 7.93 6.82
C MET A 15 17.89 7.25 5.73
N MET A 16 17.11 6.23 6.08
CA MET A 16 16.24 5.55 5.13
C MET A 16 15.13 6.48 4.61
N GLN A 17 14.50 7.24 5.50
CA GLN A 17 13.48 8.22 5.12
C GLN A 17 14.05 9.25 4.15
N ASP A 18 15.23 9.80 4.43
CA ASP A 18 15.88 10.80 3.57
C ASP A 18 16.30 10.20 2.22
N THR A 19 16.75 8.94 2.18
CA THR A 19 17.09 8.23 0.95
C THR A 19 15.86 8.06 0.04
N VAL A 20 14.75 7.58 0.61
CA VAL A 20 13.49 7.42 -0.15
C VAL A 20 12.94 8.77 -0.61
N ARG A 21 12.99 9.80 0.24
CA ARG A 21 12.59 11.17 -0.11
C ARG A 21 13.40 11.71 -1.29
N GLN A 22 14.71 11.55 -1.29
CA GLN A 22 15.58 11.97 -2.40
C GLN A 22 15.25 11.23 -3.68
N LEU A 23 15.02 9.92 -3.62
CA LEU A 23 14.60 9.12 -4.77
C LEU A 23 13.28 9.65 -5.36
N VAL A 24 12.29 9.89 -4.50
CA VAL A 24 10.96 10.41 -4.88
C VAL A 24 11.08 11.78 -5.54
N GLN A 25 11.84 12.69 -4.94
CA GLN A 25 12.08 14.03 -5.50
C GLN A 25 12.76 13.97 -6.88
N ALA A 26 13.74 13.12 -7.04
CA ALA A 26 14.51 13.03 -8.27
C ALA A 26 13.81 12.29 -9.42
N ASN A 27 12.89 11.36 -9.12
CA ASN A 27 12.38 10.44 -10.14
C ASN A 27 10.86 10.41 -10.26
N VAL A 28 10.10 10.94 -9.30
CA VAL A 28 8.63 10.77 -9.27
C VAL A 28 7.90 12.10 -9.40
N ILE A 29 8.24 13.10 -8.59
CA ILE A 29 7.45 14.33 -8.44
C ILE A 29 7.13 15.02 -9.77
N ASP A 30 8.13 15.19 -10.63
CA ASP A 30 7.95 15.88 -11.91
C ASP A 30 7.39 14.97 -13.01
N ALA A 31 7.58 13.65 -12.89
CA ALA A 31 7.18 12.69 -13.91
C ALA A 31 5.75 12.15 -13.73
N ILE A 32 5.25 12.14 -12.51
CA ILE A 32 3.99 11.45 -12.16
C ILE A 32 2.76 12.01 -12.88
N HIS A 33 2.74 13.30 -13.19
CA HIS A 33 1.64 13.90 -13.96
C HIS A 33 1.49 13.19 -15.31
N GLN A 34 2.60 13.03 -16.03
CA GLN A 34 2.61 12.34 -17.33
C GLN A 34 2.29 10.85 -17.20
N TRP A 35 2.74 10.18 -16.12
CA TRP A 35 2.41 8.77 -15.88
C TRP A 35 0.92 8.57 -15.61
N ASP A 36 0.29 9.46 -14.84
CA ASP A 36 -1.16 9.45 -14.61
C ASP A 36 -1.94 9.67 -15.90
N GLU A 37 -1.54 10.68 -16.74
CA GLU A 37 -2.15 10.92 -18.05
C GLU A 37 -2.03 9.73 -19.00
N ASN A 38 -0.86 9.14 -19.08
CA ASN A 38 -0.58 7.99 -19.94
C ASN A 38 -1.09 6.68 -19.35
N ARG A 39 -1.56 6.69 -18.10
CA ARG A 39 -1.99 5.50 -17.35
C ARG A 39 -0.90 4.43 -17.26
N LEU A 40 0.34 4.83 -17.16
CA LEU A 40 1.49 3.92 -17.17
C LEU A 40 2.63 4.49 -16.33
N LEU A 41 3.03 3.76 -15.29
CA LEU A 41 4.23 4.05 -14.49
C LEU A 41 5.51 3.73 -15.28
N ASP A 42 6.53 4.53 -15.06
CA ASP A 42 7.87 4.25 -15.61
C ASP A 42 8.53 3.11 -14.82
N LYS A 43 8.77 1.99 -15.50
CA LYS A 43 9.45 0.83 -14.92
C LYS A 43 10.89 1.14 -14.48
N GLN A 44 11.55 2.16 -15.06
CA GLN A 44 12.89 2.58 -14.62
C GLN A 44 12.87 3.22 -13.23
N ALA A 45 11.85 4.03 -12.91
CA ALA A 45 11.71 4.62 -11.58
C ALA A 45 11.45 3.53 -10.52
N VAL A 46 10.65 2.51 -10.85
CA VAL A 46 10.41 1.34 -9.99
C VAL A 46 11.71 0.54 -9.81
N GLN A 47 12.48 0.35 -10.88
CA GLN A 47 13.76 -0.37 -10.84
C GLN A 47 14.77 0.35 -9.92
N LYS A 48 14.86 1.69 -9.98
CA LYS A 48 15.70 2.47 -9.06
C LYS A 48 15.31 2.31 -7.59
N PHE A 49 14.01 2.18 -7.29
CA PHE A 49 13.57 1.87 -5.94
C PHE A 49 13.96 0.44 -5.54
N TRP A 50 13.81 -0.54 -6.45
CA TRP A 50 14.23 -1.91 -6.24
C TRP A 50 15.71 -2.03 -5.88
N GLU A 51 16.57 -1.23 -6.52
CA GLU A 51 18.02 -1.17 -6.30
C GLU A 51 18.40 -0.63 -4.91
N LEU A 52 17.48 0.02 -4.17
CA LEU A 52 17.70 0.36 -2.76
C LEU A 52 17.79 -0.87 -1.85
N GLY A 53 17.35 -2.03 -2.33
CA GLY A 53 17.45 -3.29 -1.59
C GLY A 53 16.47 -3.45 -0.43
N ILE A 54 15.43 -2.61 -0.36
CA ILE A 54 14.46 -2.65 0.76
C ILE A 54 13.71 -3.99 0.79
N ILE A 55 13.32 -4.54 -0.37
CA ILE A 55 12.68 -5.85 -0.43
C ILE A 55 13.65 -6.96 -0.05
N GLN A 56 14.88 -6.89 -0.56
CA GLN A 56 15.94 -7.87 -0.29
C GLN A 56 16.37 -7.87 1.18
N SER A 57 16.28 -6.73 1.86
CA SER A 57 16.62 -6.63 3.29
C SER A 57 15.67 -7.43 4.19
N MET A 58 14.41 -7.62 3.76
CA MET A 58 13.40 -8.41 4.47
C MET A 58 13.66 -9.93 4.40
N ILE A 59 14.42 -10.39 3.39
CA ILE A 59 14.65 -11.79 3.11
C ILE A 59 15.90 -12.28 3.88
N PRO A 60 15.82 -13.42 4.61
CA PRO A 60 16.98 -13.97 5.30
C PRO A 60 18.14 -14.34 4.35
N GLU A 61 19.38 -14.23 4.84
CA GLU A 61 20.60 -14.52 4.07
C GLU A 61 20.62 -15.93 3.48
N GLU A 62 20.08 -16.92 4.21
CA GLU A 62 19.97 -18.31 3.75
C GLU A 62 19.15 -18.51 2.49
N TYR A 63 18.29 -17.53 2.13
CA TYR A 63 17.49 -17.49 0.90
C TYR A 63 17.99 -16.45 -0.10
N GLY A 64 19.18 -15.86 0.13
CA GLY A 64 19.85 -14.93 -0.77
C GLY A 64 19.56 -13.45 -0.53
N GLY A 65 18.83 -13.11 0.52
CA GLY A 65 18.57 -11.72 0.93
C GLY A 65 19.71 -11.12 1.79
N TYR A 66 19.46 -9.93 2.36
CA TYR A 66 20.44 -9.25 3.21
C TYR A 66 20.26 -9.53 4.71
N GLY A 67 19.18 -10.23 5.10
CA GLY A 67 18.96 -10.69 6.47
C GLY A 67 18.81 -9.59 7.53
N MET A 68 18.46 -8.37 7.14
CA MET A 68 18.29 -7.24 8.08
C MET A 68 16.97 -7.33 8.85
N GLY A 69 16.05 -8.19 8.40
CA GLY A 69 14.73 -8.32 8.99
C GLY A 69 13.74 -7.25 8.49
N SER A 70 12.59 -7.18 9.15
CA SER A 70 11.53 -6.23 8.82
C SER A 70 11.23 -5.38 10.05
N SER A 71 11.25 -4.06 9.90
CA SER A 71 10.75 -3.11 10.89
C SER A 71 9.46 -2.47 10.38
N PRO A 72 8.29 -2.83 10.94
CA PRO A 72 7.01 -2.21 10.62
C PRO A 72 7.04 -0.69 10.70
N VAL A 73 7.70 -0.11 11.71
CA VAL A 73 7.84 1.35 11.83
C VAL A 73 8.62 1.92 10.65
N LEU A 74 9.76 1.33 10.29
CA LEU A 74 10.56 1.77 9.14
C LEU A 74 9.76 1.71 7.84
N HIS A 75 9.01 0.63 7.62
CA HIS A 75 8.20 0.48 6.42
C HIS A 75 7.08 1.52 6.33
N THR A 76 6.51 1.98 7.47
CA THR A 76 5.55 3.09 7.42
C THR A 76 6.20 4.39 6.96
N LEU A 77 7.43 4.67 7.36
CA LEU A 77 8.18 5.85 6.90
C LEU A 77 8.45 5.77 5.39
N VAL A 78 8.88 4.60 4.91
CA VAL A 78 9.11 4.36 3.47
C VAL A 78 7.82 4.58 2.67
N LEU A 79 6.69 3.96 3.09
CA LEU A 79 5.41 4.09 2.41
C LEU A 79 4.87 5.53 2.45
N GLU A 80 5.05 6.26 3.55
CA GLU A 80 4.65 7.67 3.64
C GLU A 80 5.43 8.53 2.63
N GLU A 81 6.76 8.36 2.52
CA GLU A 81 7.57 9.13 1.56
C GLU A 81 7.27 8.76 0.10
N LEU A 82 7.07 7.48 -0.20
CA LEU A 82 6.66 7.05 -1.54
C LEU A 82 5.29 7.63 -1.93
N ALA A 83 4.32 7.56 -1.02
CA ALA A 83 2.96 8.07 -1.24
C ALA A 83 2.88 9.60 -1.25
N TYR A 84 3.83 10.30 -0.61
CA TYR A 84 4.01 11.74 -0.78
C TYR A 84 4.32 12.09 -2.23
N GLY A 85 5.12 11.30 -2.91
CA GLY A 85 5.37 11.43 -4.35
C GLY A 85 4.13 11.09 -5.17
N ASP A 86 3.68 9.86 -5.02
CA ASP A 86 2.41 9.39 -5.59
C ASP A 86 1.97 8.06 -4.98
N MET A 87 0.68 7.91 -4.78
CA MET A 87 0.09 6.72 -4.21
C MET A 87 0.20 5.49 -5.13
N ALA A 88 0.03 5.64 -6.45
CA ALA A 88 0.16 4.54 -7.40
C ALA A 88 1.60 4.04 -7.45
N PHE A 89 2.58 4.95 -7.39
CA PHE A 89 3.99 4.60 -7.31
C PHE A 89 4.32 3.86 -6.00
N ALA A 90 3.79 4.32 -4.86
CA ALA A 90 4.01 3.67 -3.57
C ALA A 90 3.54 2.20 -3.57
N VAL A 91 2.33 1.96 -4.08
CA VAL A 91 1.77 0.61 -4.19
C VAL A 91 2.61 -0.24 -5.16
N TYR A 92 2.94 0.28 -6.34
CA TYR A 92 3.71 -0.45 -7.34
C TYR A 92 5.10 -0.85 -6.81
N ALA A 93 5.85 0.10 -6.25
CA ALA A 93 7.22 -0.09 -5.81
C ALA A 93 7.34 -1.11 -4.65
N MET A 94 6.37 -1.08 -3.72
CA MET A 94 6.33 -1.99 -2.57
C MET A 94 5.48 -3.25 -2.81
N LEU A 95 4.94 -3.44 -4.03
CA LEU A 95 4.06 -4.56 -4.33
C LEU A 95 4.66 -5.93 -4.01
N PRO A 96 5.95 -6.22 -4.31
CA PRO A 96 6.56 -7.51 -3.98
C PRO A 96 6.56 -7.83 -2.48
N ALA A 97 6.56 -6.81 -1.60
CA ALA A 97 6.47 -7.03 -0.16
C ALA A 97 5.18 -7.74 0.25
N LEU A 98 4.07 -7.55 -0.49
CA LEU A 98 2.79 -8.25 -0.26
C LEU A 98 2.89 -9.77 -0.40
N PHE A 99 3.90 -10.26 -1.08
CA PHE A 99 4.21 -11.68 -1.21
C PHE A 99 5.38 -12.09 -0.31
N VAL A 100 6.46 -11.31 -0.32
CA VAL A 100 7.70 -11.63 0.39
C VAL A 100 7.49 -11.72 1.89
N LEU A 101 6.89 -10.69 2.52
CA LEU A 101 6.70 -10.69 3.97
C LEU A 101 5.85 -11.86 4.47
N PRO A 102 4.66 -12.16 3.89
CA PRO A 102 3.92 -13.35 4.29
C PRO A 102 4.71 -14.65 4.13
N VAL A 103 5.49 -14.82 3.06
CA VAL A 103 6.31 -16.02 2.87
C VAL A 103 7.44 -16.09 3.89
N VAL A 104 8.10 -14.98 4.21
CA VAL A 104 9.16 -14.92 5.23
C VAL A 104 8.63 -15.31 6.61
N TYR A 105 7.46 -14.81 7.01
CA TYR A 105 6.96 -14.99 8.38
C TYR A 105 6.07 -16.22 8.56
N LEU A 106 5.32 -16.62 7.53
CA LEU A 106 4.30 -17.66 7.62
C LEU A 106 4.65 -18.90 6.79
N GLY A 107 5.60 -18.80 5.87
CA GLY A 107 5.96 -19.88 4.94
C GLY A 107 6.73 -21.02 5.61
N SER A 108 6.53 -22.24 5.11
CA SER A 108 7.37 -23.39 5.44
C SER A 108 8.78 -23.21 4.86
N VAL A 109 9.74 -24.03 5.33
CA VAL A 109 11.12 -24.02 4.81
C VAL A 109 11.13 -24.26 3.29
N GLU A 110 10.28 -25.17 2.81
CA GLU A 110 10.15 -25.47 1.39
C GLU A 110 9.58 -24.29 0.60
N GLN A 111 8.56 -23.62 1.13
CA GLN A 111 7.99 -22.41 0.51
C GLN A 111 9.01 -21.28 0.45
N LYS A 112 9.72 -21.03 1.54
CA LYS A 112 10.79 -20.01 1.58
C LYS A 112 11.88 -20.32 0.56
N GLY A 113 12.39 -21.55 0.54
CA GLY A 113 13.41 -22.00 -0.41
C GLY A 113 12.97 -21.94 -1.88
N LYS A 114 11.67 -22.19 -2.15
CA LYS A 114 11.12 -22.12 -3.50
C LYS A 114 10.94 -20.69 -4.02
N TYR A 115 10.41 -19.78 -3.19
CA TYR A 115 9.91 -18.50 -3.66
C TYR A 115 10.84 -17.32 -3.39
N LEU A 116 11.50 -17.26 -2.21
CA LEU A 116 12.25 -16.07 -1.81
C LEU A 116 13.48 -15.76 -2.68
N PRO A 117 14.28 -16.75 -3.18
CA PRO A 117 15.43 -16.45 -4.04
C PRO A 117 15.09 -15.68 -5.31
N GLU A 118 13.85 -15.79 -5.80
CA GLU A 118 13.40 -15.05 -6.99
C GLU A 118 13.48 -13.53 -6.76
N PHE A 119 13.17 -13.05 -5.54
CA PHE A 119 13.15 -11.64 -5.17
C PHE A 119 14.53 -11.07 -4.80
N CYS A 120 15.57 -11.89 -4.85
CA CYS A 120 16.97 -11.46 -4.63
C CYS A 120 17.70 -11.13 -5.94
N LYS A 121 16.99 -11.19 -7.09
CA LYS A 121 17.53 -10.84 -8.40
C LYS A 121 17.68 -9.32 -8.58
N GLU A 122 18.53 -8.93 -9.52
CA GLU A 122 18.80 -7.53 -9.84
C GLU A 122 17.58 -6.77 -10.37
N SER A 123 16.70 -7.45 -11.12
CA SER A 123 15.52 -6.84 -11.72
C SER A 123 14.29 -6.95 -10.84
N PHE A 124 13.43 -5.91 -10.87
CA PHE A 124 12.14 -5.91 -10.18
C PHE A 124 11.30 -7.14 -10.55
N VAL A 125 10.80 -7.83 -9.53
CA VAL A 125 9.98 -9.03 -9.66
C VAL A 125 8.56 -8.74 -9.17
N PRO A 126 7.56 -8.67 -10.07
CA PRO A 126 6.18 -8.42 -9.66
C PRO A 126 5.57 -9.65 -8.98
N ALA A 127 5.01 -9.43 -7.80
CA ALA A 127 4.16 -10.37 -7.10
C ALA A 127 3.06 -9.61 -6.38
N THR A 128 1.89 -10.21 -6.15
CA THR A 128 0.72 -9.47 -5.71
C THR A 128 -0.11 -10.23 -4.67
N LEU A 129 -1.13 -9.56 -4.16
CA LEU A 129 -2.08 -10.08 -3.17
C LEU A 129 -3.51 -9.80 -3.64
N ALA A 130 -4.37 -10.82 -3.60
CA ALA A 130 -5.76 -10.75 -4.00
C ALA A 130 -6.68 -10.93 -2.79
N VAL A 131 -7.26 -9.82 -2.30
CA VAL A 131 -8.15 -9.79 -1.13
C VAL A 131 -9.55 -9.31 -1.52
N ASN A 132 -9.65 -8.16 -2.19
CA ASN A 132 -10.92 -7.46 -2.45
C ASN A 132 -11.87 -8.24 -3.37
N GLU A 133 -13.17 -8.12 -3.13
CA GLU A 133 -14.22 -8.73 -3.95
C GLU A 133 -15.30 -7.69 -4.30
N LEU A 134 -15.98 -7.86 -5.43
CA LEU A 134 -17.02 -6.93 -5.94
C LEU A 134 -18.42 -7.13 -5.33
N SER A 135 -18.53 -7.94 -4.30
CA SER A 135 -19.82 -8.19 -3.66
C SER A 135 -20.31 -6.99 -2.85
N VAL A 136 -21.62 -6.79 -2.83
CA VAL A 136 -22.25 -5.76 -2.00
C VAL A 136 -22.08 -6.15 -0.53
N GLY A 137 -21.49 -5.23 0.27
CA GLY A 137 -21.21 -5.50 1.67
C GLY A 137 -20.00 -6.42 1.86
N PHE A 138 -19.03 -6.37 0.95
CA PHE A 138 -17.78 -7.13 1.07
C PHE A 138 -17.18 -6.99 2.47
N ASP A 139 -16.90 -8.14 3.07
CA ASP A 139 -16.24 -8.28 4.35
C ASP A 139 -15.01 -9.18 4.20
N VAL A 140 -13.83 -8.67 4.52
CA VAL A 140 -12.56 -9.39 4.39
C VAL A 140 -12.52 -10.68 5.22
N TRP A 141 -13.30 -10.75 6.32
CA TRP A 141 -13.40 -11.93 7.17
C TRP A 141 -14.37 -12.99 6.63
N ASN A 142 -15.24 -12.61 5.71
CA ASN A 142 -16.25 -13.48 5.13
C ASN A 142 -16.26 -13.40 3.61
N CYS A 143 -15.08 -13.61 2.99
CA CYS A 143 -14.93 -13.54 1.55
C CYS A 143 -15.71 -14.67 0.84
N GLU A 144 -16.22 -14.36 -0.36
CA GLU A 144 -17.02 -15.29 -1.20
C GLU A 144 -16.15 -16.28 -1.98
N THR A 145 -14.88 -15.92 -2.28
CA THR A 145 -13.91 -16.83 -2.90
C THR A 145 -13.67 -18.01 -1.98
N LYS A 146 -13.91 -19.23 -2.46
CA LYS A 146 -13.87 -20.47 -1.66
C LYS A 146 -12.66 -21.30 -2.01
N ALA A 147 -12.13 -22.00 -1.01
CA ALA A 147 -11.13 -23.03 -1.15
C ALA A 147 -11.70 -24.36 -0.66
N GLU A 148 -11.61 -25.41 -1.45
CA GLU A 148 -12.02 -26.76 -1.10
C GLU A 148 -10.82 -27.71 -1.19
N LYS A 149 -10.57 -28.50 -0.14
CA LYS A 149 -9.52 -29.52 -0.15
C LYS A 149 -9.99 -30.76 -0.92
N LYS A 150 -9.24 -31.16 -1.94
CA LYS A 150 -9.48 -32.38 -2.74
C LYS A 150 -8.21 -33.21 -2.83
N GLY A 151 -8.14 -34.26 -2.00
CA GLY A 151 -6.91 -35.07 -1.88
C GLY A 151 -5.73 -34.22 -1.39
N ASN A 152 -4.63 -34.19 -2.17
CA ASN A 152 -3.43 -33.44 -1.89
C ASN A 152 -3.42 -32.04 -2.58
N SER A 153 -4.59 -31.51 -2.89
CA SER A 153 -4.74 -30.21 -3.57
C SER A 153 -5.85 -29.37 -2.95
N TYR A 154 -5.79 -28.06 -3.16
CA TYR A 154 -6.93 -27.18 -3.00
C TYR A 154 -7.49 -26.76 -4.35
N VAL A 155 -8.80 -26.58 -4.41
CA VAL A 155 -9.52 -26.05 -5.57
C VAL A 155 -10.13 -24.71 -5.17
N LEU A 156 -9.69 -23.64 -5.83
CA LEU A 156 -10.18 -22.29 -5.60
C LEU A 156 -11.29 -21.96 -6.61
N ASN A 157 -12.37 -21.34 -6.13
CA ASN A 157 -13.46 -20.83 -6.95
C ASN A 157 -13.92 -19.46 -6.42
N GLY A 158 -14.01 -18.47 -7.31
CA GLY A 158 -14.43 -17.12 -6.97
C GLY A 158 -13.76 -16.06 -7.82
N LYS A 159 -13.93 -14.80 -7.41
CA LYS A 159 -13.39 -13.63 -8.10
C LYS A 159 -12.79 -12.65 -7.11
N LYS A 160 -11.69 -12.04 -7.51
CA LYS A 160 -11.06 -10.91 -6.81
C LYS A 160 -11.00 -9.71 -7.73
N CYS A 161 -11.04 -8.51 -7.14
CA CYS A 161 -10.93 -7.23 -7.86
C CYS A 161 -9.84 -6.35 -7.27
N PHE A 162 -9.50 -5.29 -7.97
CA PHE A 162 -8.44 -4.35 -7.57
C PHE A 162 -7.10 -5.06 -7.29
N VAL A 163 -6.78 -6.12 -8.05
CA VAL A 163 -5.53 -6.85 -7.90
C VAL A 163 -4.43 -6.16 -8.72
N PRO A 164 -3.45 -5.51 -8.06
CA PRO A 164 -2.41 -4.75 -8.77
C PRO A 164 -1.50 -5.69 -9.57
N LEU A 165 -1.16 -5.29 -10.80
CA LEU A 165 -0.22 -6.01 -11.69
C LEU A 165 -0.51 -7.51 -11.84
N ALA A 166 -1.77 -7.94 -11.73
CA ALA A 166 -2.11 -9.36 -11.82
C ALA A 166 -1.73 -10.00 -13.17
N ASP A 167 -1.65 -9.19 -14.23
CA ASP A 167 -1.23 -9.60 -15.57
C ASP A 167 0.29 -9.86 -15.70
N GLU A 168 1.11 -9.20 -14.86
CA GLU A 168 2.56 -9.34 -14.83
C GLU A 168 3.07 -10.21 -13.66
N ALA A 169 2.30 -10.32 -12.56
CA ALA A 169 2.72 -10.98 -11.33
C ALA A 169 3.09 -12.45 -11.55
N LEU A 170 4.28 -12.86 -11.08
CA LEU A 170 4.72 -14.26 -11.13
C LEU A 170 4.00 -15.13 -10.09
N TYR A 171 3.72 -14.54 -8.95
CA TYR A 171 3.08 -15.18 -7.80
C TYR A 171 2.01 -14.27 -7.21
N MET A 172 0.96 -14.89 -6.72
CA MET A 172 -0.15 -14.21 -6.06
C MET A 172 -0.47 -14.91 -4.75
N ILE A 173 -0.61 -14.16 -3.65
CA ILE A 173 -1.29 -14.66 -2.46
C ILE A 173 -2.78 -14.37 -2.63
N VAL A 174 -3.61 -15.39 -2.48
CA VAL A 174 -5.07 -15.29 -2.59
C VAL A 174 -5.68 -15.56 -1.22
N VAL A 175 -6.54 -14.63 -0.76
CA VAL A 175 -7.37 -14.86 0.42
C VAL A 175 -8.65 -15.58 -0.01
N ALA A 176 -8.88 -16.76 0.52
CA ALA A 176 -10.08 -17.55 0.23
C ALA A 176 -10.67 -18.18 1.50
N ASN A 177 -11.98 -18.31 1.53
CA ASN A 177 -12.70 -18.95 2.62
C ASN A 177 -12.47 -20.46 2.59
N TYR A 178 -11.86 -20.99 3.62
CA TYR A 178 -11.70 -22.43 3.86
C TYR A 178 -12.29 -22.77 5.23
N LYS A 179 -13.30 -23.65 5.24
CA LYS A 179 -14.02 -24.07 6.46
C LYS A 179 -14.63 -22.91 7.28
N GLY A 180 -15.07 -21.85 6.62
CA GLY A 180 -15.73 -20.71 7.26
C GLY A 180 -14.81 -19.55 7.65
N ASN A 181 -13.48 -19.68 7.48
CA ASN A 181 -12.49 -18.67 7.82
C ASN A 181 -11.62 -18.30 6.60
N PRO A 182 -11.10 -17.05 6.52
CA PRO A 182 -10.15 -16.67 5.49
C PRO A 182 -8.80 -17.34 5.72
N HIS A 183 -8.26 -17.95 4.67
CA HIS A 183 -6.94 -18.56 4.62
C HIS A 183 -6.14 -17.99 3.46
N LEU A 184 -4.82 -18.11 3.51
CA LEU A 184 -3.90 -17.62 2.49
C LEU A 184 -3.42 -18.79 1.61
N PHE A 185 -3.45 -18.56 0.30
CA PHE A 185 -3.01 -19.57 -0.69
C PHE A 185 -2.06 -18.93 -1.70
N ILE A 186 -0.92 -19.56 -1.96
CA ILE A 186 -0.01 -19.15 -3.02
C ILE A 186 -0.51 -19.75 -4.33
N VAL A 187 -0.69 -18.87 -5.32
CA VAL A 187 -1.09 -19.24 -6.68
C VAL A 187 0.01 -18.76 -7.64
N ASP A 188 0.60 -19.70 -8.35
CA ASP A 188 1.58 -19.41 -9.40
C ASP A 188 0.86 -18.86 -10.65
N LYS A 189 1.53 -18.01 -11.44
CA LYS A 189 0.96 -17.34 -12.63
C LYS A 189 0.28 -18.31 -13.61
N ASP A 190 0.86 -19.49 -13.79
CA ASP A 190 0.40 -20.48 -14.76
C ASP A 190 -0.58 -21.50 -14.16
N ALA A 191 -1.16 -21.22 -12.99
CA ALA A 191 -2.09 -22.13 -12.32
C ALA A 191 -3.33 -22.38 -13.19
N LYS A 192 -3.65 -23.65 -13.42
CA LYS A 192 -4.80 -24.04 -14.23
C LYS A 192 -6.10 -23.58 -13.56
N GLY A 193 -6.92 -22.84 -14.29
CA GLY A 193 -8.17 -22.28 -13.80
C GLY A 193 -8.05 -20.86 -13.24
N LEU A 194 -6.85 -20.24 -13.32
CA LEU A 194 -6.63 -18.82 -13.10
C LEU A 194 -6.84 -18.06 -14.41
N SER A 195 -7.57 -16.95 -14.35
CA SER A 195 -7.64 -16.00 -15.47
C SER A 195 -7.64 -14.55 -14.96
N VAL A 196 -6.93 -13.69 -15.69
CA VAL A 196 -6.86 -12.26 -15.43
C VAL A 196 -7.72 -11.54 -16.46
N GLY A 197 -8.61 -10.68 -16.00
CA GLY A 197 -9.53 -9.92 -16.84
C GLY A 197 -8.86 -8.71 -17.50
N GLU A 198 -9.68 -7.81 -18.04
CA GLU A 198 -9.21 -6.52 -18.54
C GLU A 198 -8.80 -5.60 -17.39
N ARG A 199 -7.94 -4.62 -17.71
CA ARG A 199 -7.57 -3.57 -16.75
C ARG A 199 -8.80 -2.79 -16.30
N GLU A 200 -8.94 -2.64 -14.98
CA GLU A 200 -10.05 -1.92 -14.37
C GLU A 200 -9.97 -0.41 -14.63
N LYS A 201 -11.14 0.24 -14.70
CA LYS A 201 -11.30 1.67 -14.94
C LYS A 201 -11.67 2.38 -13.64
N ASN A 202 -10.69 2.61 -12.80
CA ASN A 202 -10.87 3.20 -11.48
C ASN A 202 -10.96 4.73 -11.51
N CYS A 203 -11.55 5.32 -10.47
CA CYS A 203 -11.58 6.77 -10.25
C CYS A 203 -10.16 7.34 -10.05
N GLY A 204 -9.36 6.69 -9.22
CA GLY A 204 -7.96 6.98 -8.96
C GLY A 204 -7.02 5.91 -9.50
N TRP A 205 -5.72 6.01 -9.15
CA TRP A 205 -4.67 5.04 -9.50
C TRP A 205 -4.46 4.83 -11.01
N TRP A 206 -4.64 5.86 -11.79
CA TRP A 206 -4.59 5.69 -13.23
C TRP A 206 -3.24 5.16 -13.73
N ALA A 207 -2.16 5.45 -13.02
CA ALA A 207 -0.85 4.92 -13.37
C ALA A 207 -0.61 3.47 -12.88
N LEU A 208 -1.40 2.96 -11.91
CA LEU A 208 -1.31 1.60 -11.40
C LEU A 208 -2.36 0.71 -12.07
N PRO A 209 -1.97 -0.29 -12.90
CA PRO A 209 -2.93 -1.25 -13.43
C PRO A 209 -3.43 -2.19 -12.36
N THR A 210 -4.76 -2.30 -12.25
CA THR A 210 -5.45 -3.28 -11.41
C THR A 210 -6.41 -4.12 -12.26
N PHE A 211 -6.70 -5.32 -11.80
CA PHE A 211 -7.45 -6.30 -12.58
C PHE A 211 -8.45 -7.09 -11.73
N GLU A 212 -9.55 -7.50 -12.34
CA GLU A 212 -10.35 -8.61 -11.84
C GLU A 212 -9.59 -9.92 -12.11
N VAL A 213 -9.55 -10.80 -11.11
CA VAL A 213 -8.94 -12.12 -11.22
C VAL A 213 -9.99 -13.17 -10.92
N THR A 214 -10.18 -14.12 -11.83
CA THR A 214 -11.16 -15.20 -11.71
C THR A 214 -10.45 -16.53 -11.46
N PHE A 215 -10.96 -17.26 -10.48
CA PHE A 215 -10.59 -18.64 -10.15
C PHE A 215 -11.75 -19.55 -10.51
N GLU A 216 -11.56 -20.41 -11.50
CA GLU A 216 -12.56 -21.37 -11.96
C GLU A 216 -11.97 -22.78 -11.88
N ASN A 217 -12.32 -23.52 -10.82
CA ASN A 217 -11.69 -24.79 -10.50
C ASN A 217 -10.15 -24.69 -10.49
N CYS A 218 -9.63 -23.56 -10.00
CA CYS A 218 -8.21 -23.32 -9.95
C CYS A 218 -7.56 -24.27 -8.93
N THR A 219 -6.78 -25.20 -9.45
CA THR A 219 -6.20 -26.29 -8.65
C THR A 219 -4.76 -25.98 -8.31
N ILE A 220 -4.46 -25.97 -7.01
CA ILE A 220 -3.12 -25.74 -6.44
C ILE A 220 -2.73 -26.88 -5.52
N PRO A 221 -1.42 -27.18 -5.36
CA PRO A 221 -0.95 -28.19 -4.40
C PRO A 221 -1.34 -27.84 -2.96
N GLU A 222 -1.52 -28.85 -2.10
CA GLU A 222 -1.77 -28.64 -0.67
C GLU A 222 -0.65 -27.82 -0.01
N SER A 223 0.59 -28.01 -0.44
CA SER A 223 1.76 -27.26 0.01
C SER A 223 1.73 -25.78 -0.30
N ASN A 224 0.77 -25.28 -1.07
CA ASN A 224 0.60 -23.87 -1.37
C ASN A 224 -0.32 -23.12 -0.38
N GLN A 225 -0.90 -23.81 0.62
CA GLN A 225 -1.49 -23.12 1.75
C GLN A 225 -0.37 -22.42 2.53
N LEU A 226 -0.54 -21.13 2.81
CA LEU A 226 0.45 -20.30 3.49
C LEU A 226 0.01 -20.03 4.93
N GLY A 227 0.80 -20.52 5.89
CA GLY A 227 0.50 -20.39 7.31
C GLY A 227 -0.72 -21.22 7.74
N ASP A 228 -1.21 -20.92 8.92
CA ASP A 228 -2.35 -21.54 9.58
C ASP A 228 -3.59 -20.64 9.63
N GLU A 229 -4.53 -20.92 10.51
CA GLU A 229 -5.76 -20.14 10.72
C GLU A 229 -5.51 -18.71 11.25
N THR A 230 -4.34 -18.42 11.82
CA THR A 230 -3.96 -17.10 12.32
C THR A 230 -3.33 -16.21 11.23
N ALA A 231 -2.95 -16.81 10.11
CA ALA A 231 -2.21 -16.14 9.04
C ALA A 231 -2.95 -14.90 8.47
N PHE A 232 -4.27 -14.97 8.33
CA PHE A 232 -5.04 -13.83 7.84
C PHE A 232 -5.06 -12.68 8.85
N ASN A 233 -5.15 -12.98 10.14
CA ASN A 233 -5.06 -11.96 11.18
C ASN A 233 -3.70 -11.26 11.17
N TRP A 234 -2.63 -12.01 11.01
CA TRP A 234 -1.28 -11.47 10.84
C TRP A 234 -1.17 -10.54 9.62
N LEU A 235 -1.77 -10.93 8.49
CA LEU A 235 -1.76 -10.17 7.24
C LEU A 235 -2.55 -8.85 7.36
N ILE A 236 -3.80 -8.92 7.84
CA ILE A 236 -4.71 -7.78 7.79
C ILE A 236 -4.27 -6.61 8.68
N GLN A 237 -3.65 -6.88 9.82
CA GLN A 237 -3.09 -5.84 10.69
C GLN A 237 -2.00 -5.04 9.97
N ARG A 238 -1.11 -5.72 9.26
CA ARG A 238 0.01 -5.12 8.54
C ARG A 238 -0.45 -4.34 7.31
N THR A 239 -1.37 -4.89 6.56
CA THR A 239 -1.89 -4.22 5.36
C THR A 239 -2.72 -2.99 5.71
N ARG A 240 -3.52 -3.02 6.78
CA ARG A 240 -4.26 -1.86 7.26
C ARG A 240 -3.34 -0.74 7.73
N THR A 241 -2.28 -1.07 8.45
CA THR A 241 -1.28 -0.09 8.89
C THR A 241 -0.54 0.53 7.69
N ALA A 242 -0.18 -0.28 6.69
CA ALA A 242 0.42 0.19 5.45
C ALA A 242 -0.49 1.16 4.67
N MET A 243 -1.79 0.83 4.56
CA MET A 243 -2.76 1.72 3.93
C MET A 243 -2.91 3.05 4.67
N ALA A 244 -2.83 3.06 6.00
CA ALA A 244 -2.83 4.29 6.79
C ALA A 244 -1.57 5.13 6.54
N ALA A 245 -0.40 4.51 6.39
CA ALA A 245 0.85 5.20 6.02
C ALA A 245 0.75 5.86 4.64
N ILE A 246 0.21 5.17 3.65
CA ILE A 246 -0.04 5.70 2.30
C ILE A 246 -1.01 6.90 2.37
N GLY A 247 -2.11 6.77 3.13
CA GLY A 247 -3.08 7.85 3.35
C GLY A 247 -2.43 9.08 3.98
N THR A 248 -1.53 8.89 4.94
CA THR A 248 -0.75 9.97 5.56
C THR A 248 0.14 10.68 4.53
N GLY A 249 0.86 9.91 3.69
CA GLY A 249 1.75 10.47 2.66
C GLY A 249 1.04 11.36 1.64
N ILE A 250 -0.07 10.89 1.07
CA ILE A 250 -0.85 11.67 0.10
C ILE A 250 -1.52 12.91 0.74
N SER A 251 -1.95 12.79 2.00
CA SER A 251 -2.53 13.91 2.77
C SER A 251 -1.49 14.98 3.03
N ARG A 252 -0.26 14.59 3.40
CA ARG A 252 0.89 15.48 3.55
C ARG A 252 1.23 16.20 2.25
N ALA A 253 1.23 15.49 1.11
CA ALA A 253 1.46 16.09 -0.20
C ALA A 253 0.40 17.17 -0.52
N SER A 254 -0.88 16.87 -0.28
CA SER A 254 -1.98 17.81 -0.45
C SER A 254 -1.82 19.05 0.44
N TYR A 255 -1.48 18.85 1.72
CA TYR A 255 -1.25 19.91 2.70
C TYR A 255 -0.10 20.84 2.28
N GLU A 256 1.07 20.28 1.99
CA GLU A 256 2.26 21.05 1.68
C GLU A 256 2.09 21.86 0.39
N TYR A 257 1.51 21.23 -0.63
CA TYR A 257 1.22 21.90 -1.91
C TYR A 257 0.23 23.05 -1.74
N SER A 258 -0.90 22.79 -1.06
CA SER A 258 -1.94 23.80 -0.84
C SER A 258 -1.46 24.97 0.02
N LYS A 259 -0.66 24.68 1.05
CA LYS A 259 -0.02 25.70 1.89
C LYS A 259 0.91 26.62 1.08
N LYS A 260 1.75 26.03 0.21
CA LYS A 260 2.63 26.79 -0.69
C LYS A 260 1.80 27.67 -1.62
N TYR A 261 0.85 27.07 -2.33
CA TYR A 261 -0.04 27.79 -3.25
C TYR A 261 -0.77 28.95 -2.57
N ALA A 262 -1.34 28.73 -1.39
CA ALA A 262 -2.08 29.77 -0.68
C ALA A 262 -1.21 30.98 -0.26
N LYS A 263 0.08 30.79 -0.02
CA LYS A 263 1.04 31.85 0.28
C LYS A 263 1.43 32.66 -0.97
N GLU A 264 1.47 32.00 -2.11
CA GLU A 264 1.91 32.61 -3.37
C GLU A 264 0.74 33.26 -4.16
N ARG A 265 -0.43 32.63 -4.15
CA ARG A 265 -1.62 33.06 -4.89
C ARG A 265 -2.21 34.32 -4.28
N GLN A 266 -2.33 35.38 -5.08
CA GLN A 266 -2.95 36.63 -4.67
C GLN A 266 -4.36 36.79 -5.25
N GLN A 267 -5.30 37.23 -4.44
CA GLN A 267 -6.64 37.66 -4.82
C GLN A 267 -7.08 38.83 -3.92
N PHE A 268 -7.72 39.83 -4.55
CA PHE A 268 -8.16 41.04 -3.86
C PHE A 268 -7.00 41.80 -3.17
N GLY A 269 -5.79 41.79 -3.79
CA GLY A 269 -4.64 42.53 -3.33
C GLY A 269 -3.76 41.88 -2.25
N GLU A 270 -4.05 40.64 -1.84
CA GLU A 270 -3.29 39.94 -0.82
C GLU A 270 -3.23 38.41 -1.07
N PRO A 271 -2.27 37.70 -0.48
CA PRO A 271 -2.24 36.24 -0.53
C PRO A 271 -3.54 35.62 0.01
N ILE A 272 -4.03 34.56 -0.63
CA ILE A 272 -5.27 33.91 -0.16
C ILE A 272 -5.10 33.27 1.22
N ALA A 273 -3.88 33.00 1.65
CA ALA A 273 -3.56 32.50 3.01
C ALA A 273 -3.98 33.48 4.12
N SER A 274 -4.16 34.81 3.82
CA SER A 274 -4.66 35.81 4.78
C SER A 274 -6.15 35.63 5.09
N ARG A 275 -6.88 34.92 4.23
CA ARG A 275 -8.32 34.64 4.44
C ARG A 275 -8.51 33.59 5.53
N GLN A 276 -9.29 33.93 6.56
CA GLN A 276 -9.48 33.11 7.75
C GLN A 276 -9.97 31.68 7.40
N SER A 277 -10.89 31.55 6.42
CA SER A 277 -11.37 30.22 5.98
C SER A 277 -10.26 29.35 5.40
N ILE A 278 -9.36 29.94 4.59
CA ILE A 278 -8.21 29.24 4.00
C ILE A 278 -7.19 28.90 5.10
N ALA A 279 -6.89 29.85 5.99
CA ALA A 279 -5.95 29.63 7.09
C ALA A 279 -6.40 28.49 8.01
N PHE A 280 -7.71 28.39 8.29
CA PHE A 280 -8.26 27.32 9.12
C PHE A 280 -8.19 25.94 8.42
N MET A 281 -8.51 25.86 7.12
CA MET A 281 -8.33 24.63 6.35
C MET A 281 -6.87 24.14 6.42
N ILE A 282 -5.90 25.04 6.20
CA ILE A 282 -4.47 24.71 6.25
C ILE A 282 -4.04 24.27 7.65
N ALA A 283 -4.52 24.94 8.69
CA ALA A 283 -4.24 24.53 10.07
C ALA A 283 -4.82 23.16 10.40
N GLU A 284 -6.04 22.88 9.95
CA GLU A 284 -6.70 21.60 10.11
C GLU A 284 -5.93 20.49 9.36
N MET A 285 -5.53 20.74 8.11
CA MET A 285 -4.70 19.80 7.35
C MET A 285 -3.40 19.46 8.10
N ALA A 286 -2.76 20.44 8.74
CA ALA A 286 -1.50 20.23 9.45
C ALA A 286 -1.66 19.24 10.62
N TYR A 287 -2.60 19.52 11.54
CA TYR A 287 -2.74 18.66 12.72
C TYR A 287 -3.36 17.30 12.40
N GLU A 288 -4.19 17.19 11.36
CA GLU A 288 -4.76 15.92 10.95
C GLU A 288 -3.71 14.98 10.31
N VAL A 289 -2.77 15.53 9.53
CA VAL A 289 -1.63 14.74 9.03
C VAL A 289 -0.81 14.17 10.18
N ASP A 290 -0.55 14.97 11.22
CA ASP A 290 0.18 14.50 12.40
C ASP A 290 -0.62 13.45 13.19
N ALA A 291 -1.93 13.63 13.33
CA ALA A 291 -2.80 12.66 13.98
C ALA A 291 -2.83 11.30 13.22
N MET A 292 -2.94 11.34 11.89
CA MET A 292 -2.88 10.14 11.04
C MET A 292 -1.54 9.42 11.23
N ARG A 293 -0.42 10.15 11.20
CA ARG A 293 0.93 9.61 11.39
C ARG A 293 1.09 8.94 12.74
N LEU A 294 0.65 9.58 13.82
CA LEU A 294 0.75 9.04 15.18
C LEU A 294 -0.09 7.77 15.37
N LEU A 295 -1.29 7.71 14.79
CA LEU A 295 -2.11 6.49 14.81
C LEU A 295 -1.45 5.35 14.02
N THR A 296 -0.86 5.67 12.87
CA THR A 296 -0.12 4.72 12.04
C THR A 296 1.10 4.17 12.78
N TRP A 297 1.91 5.03 13.38
CA TRP A 297 3.08 4.63 14.15
C TRP A 297 2.71 3.82 15.39
N LYS A 298 1.60 4.14 16.05
CA LYS A 298 1.09 3.34 17.17
C LYS A 298 0.77 1.91 16.74
N ALA A 299 0.10 1.75 15.60
CA ALA A 299 -0.20 0.42 15.05
C ALA A 299 1.08 -0.32 14.63
N ALA A 300 1.99 0.35 13.93
CA ALA A 300 3.27 -0.22 13.51
C ALA A 300 4.13 -0.66 14.70
N SER A 301 4.23 0.17 15.74
CA SER A 301 4.98 -0.16 16.98
C SER A 301 4.38 -1.35 17.71
N ALA A 302 3.04 -1.47 17.77
CA ALA A 302 2.39 -2.63 18.38
C ALA A 302 2.74 -3.92 17.61
N ILE A 303 2.72 -3.87 16.26
CA ILE A 303 3.14 -4.98 15.42
C ILE A 303 4.62 -5.33 15.62
N GLU A 304 5.49 -4.34 15.68
CA GLU A 304 6.94 -4.51 15.86
C GLU A 304 7.28 -5.17 17.22
N LEU A 305 6.52 -4.83 18.25
CA LEU A 305 6.62 -5.42 19.57
C LEU A 305 5.95 -6.81 19.70
N GLY A 306 5.39 -7.36 18.62
CA GLY A 306 4.68 -8.64 18.62
C GLY A 306 3.35 -8.62 19.38
N MET A 307 2.77 -7.45 19.60
CA MET A 307 1.46 -7.29 20.25
C MET A 307 0.32 -7.50 19.24
N ASP A 308 -0.86 -7.85 19.73
CA ASP A 308 -2.07 -7.80 18.89
C ASP A 308 -2.43 -6.35 18.55
N ALA A 309 -2.32 -6.01 17.28
CA ALA A 309 -2.57 -4.67 16.74
C ALA A 309 -3.90 -4.58 15.95
N ASN A 310 -4.82 -5.52 16.11
CA ASN A 310 -6.09 -5.52 15.39
C ASN A 310 -6.86 -4.21 15.54
N ARG A 311 -7.01 -3.76 16.79
CA ARG A 311 -7.72 -2.51 17.09
C ARG A 311 -6.97 -1.29 16.55
N GLU A 312 -5.67 -1.22 16.78
CA GLU A 312 -4.82 -0.08 16.40
C GLU A 312 -4.74 0.07 14.87
N SER A 313 -4.52 -1.03 14.14
CA SER A 313 -4.46 -1.04 12.68
C SER A 313 -5.81 -0.70 12.03
N PHE A 314 -6.90 -1.21 12.60
CA PHE A 314 -8.25 -0.88 12.13
C PHE A 314 -8.55 0.61 12.32
N LEU A 315 -8.29 1.16 13.50
CA LEU A 315 -8.52 2.58 13.79
C LEU A 315 -7.63 3.48 12.91
N ALA A 316 -6.35 3.12 12.73
CA ALA A 316 -5.45 3.86 11.86
C ALA A 316 -5.97 3.91 10.41
N LYS A 317 -6.41 2.76 9.87
CA LYS A 317 -6.95 2.69 8.49
C LYS A 317 -8.25 3.47 8.33
N ILE A 318 -9.21 3.33 9.25
CA ILE A 318 -10.49 4.05 9.18
C ILE A 318 -10.26 5.55 9.24
N TYR A 319 -9.47 6.01 10.20
CA TYR A 319 -9.15 7.43 10.35
C TYR A 319 -8.42 7.98 9.12
N ALA A 320 -7.43 7.24 8.62
CA ALA A 320 -6.74 7.62 7.39
C ALA A 320 -7.69 7.68 6.18
N GLY A 321 -8.63 6.75 6.05
CA GLY A 321 -9.61 6.76 4.97
C GLY A 321 -10.51 8.01 4.97
N GLU A 322 -10.98 8.42 6.15
CA GLU A 322 -11.81 9.62 6.32
C GLU A 322 -11.00 10.91 6.11
N MET A 323 -9.85 11.00 6.78
CA MET A 323 -9.03 12.23 6.75
C MET A 323 -8.37 12.43 5.39
N THR A 324 -7.90 11.39 4.71
CA THR A 324 -7.34 11.52 3.36
C THR A 324 -8.36 12.16 2.41
N MET A 325 -9.62 11.72 2.45
CA MET A 325 -10.65 12.35 1.64
C MET A 325 -10.87 13.81 1.98
N LYS A 326 -10.98 14.12 3.27
CA LYS A 326 -11.17 15.50 3.75
C LYS A 326 -10.01 16.43 3.36
N LEU A 327 -8.76 15.99 3.59
CA LEU A 327 -7.58 16.81 3.35
C LEU A 327 -7.27 16.98 1.85
N THR A 328 -7.55 15.97 1.04
CA THR A 328 -7.41 16.09 -0.42
C THR A 328 -8.54 16.95 -1.03
N ASP A 329 -9.76 16.90 -0.48
CA ASP A 329 -10.84 17.83 -0.83
C ASP A 329 -10.47 19.27 -0.47
N TYR A 330 -9.93 19.52 0.72
CA TYR A 330 -9.43 20.86 1.09
C TYR A 330 -8.36 21.36 0.11
N GLY A 331 -7.49 20.50 -0.39
CA GLY A 331 -6.54 20.84 -1.43
C GLY A 331 -7.23 21.38 -2.68
N VAL A 332 -8.26 20.71 -3.16
CA VAL A 332 -9.06 21.16 -4.32
C VAL A 332 -9.78 22.47 -4.00
N GLN A 333 -10.40 22.60 -2.83
CA GLN A 333 -11.13 23.82 -2.42
C GLN A 333 -10.20 25.02 -2.27
N ILE A 334 -9.03 24.90 -1.69
CA ILE A 334 -8.04 25.97 -1.51
C ILE A 334 -7.58 26.51 -2.87
N LEU A 335 -7.38 25.64 -3.86
CA LEU A 335 -6.98 26.04 -5.20
C LEU A 335 -8.15 26.58 -6.04
N GLY A 336 -9.41 26.33 -5.65
CA GLY A 336 -10.60 26.74 -6.37
C GLY A 336 -10.63 26.17 -7.79
N GLY A 337 -10.86 27.01 -8.82
CA GLY A 337 -10.88 26.57 -10.21
C GLY A 337 -9.60 25.86 -10.66
N HIS A 338 -8.44 26.27 -10.14
CA HIS A 338 -7.17 25.58 -10.39
C HIS A 338 -7.09 24.19 -9.75
N GLY A 339 -7.83 23.95 -8.67
CA GLY A 339 -7.89 22.61 -8.06
C GLY A 339 -8.73 21.61 -8.84
N TYR A 340 -9.61 22.10 -9.73
CA TYR A 340 -10.47 21.26 -10.56
C TYR A 340 -9.80 20.81 -11.86
N ILE A 341 -8.89 21.64 -12.39
CA ILE A 341 -8.16 21.34 -13.63
C ILE A 341 -6.88 20.55 -13.33
N ARG A 342 -6.36 19.82 -14.33
CA ARG A 342 -5.26 18.88 -14.16
C ARG A 342 -3.87 19.50 -14.20
N ASP A 343 -3.77 20.84 -14.27
CA ASP A 343 -2.49 21.57 -14.22
C ASP A 343 -1.83 21.54 -12.82
N HIS A 344 -2.61 21.20 -11.80
CA HIS A 344 -2.18 21.09 -10.41
C HIS A 344 -2.45 19.69 -9.85
N PRO A 345 -1.61 19.16 -8.94
CA PRO A 345 -1.68 17.78 -8.51
C PRO A 345 -2.83 17.47 -7.54
N VAL A 346 -3.53 18.47 -7.00
CA VAL A 346 -4.52 18.28 -5.93
C VAL A 346 -5.73 17.46 -6.37
N GLU A 347 -6.14 17.55 -7.65
CA GLU A 347 -7.22 16.74 -8.20
C GLU A 347 -6.81 15.24 -8.26
N ARG A 348 -5.52 14.94 -8.57
CA ARG A 348 -4.98 13.60 -8.55
C ARG A 348 -4.92 13.06 -7.12
N TYR A 349 -4.49 13.86 -6.15
CA TYR A 349 -4.52 13.49 -4.74
C TYR A 349 -5.94 13.14 -4.28
N TYR A 350 -6.94 13.93 -4.69
CA TYR A 350 -8.35 13.69 -4.37
C TYR A 350 -8.85 12.37 -4.98
N ARG A 351 -8.59 12.12 -6.27
CA ARG A 351 -9.00 10.88 -6.95
C ARG A 351 -8.33 9.65 -6.32
N ASN A 352 -7.02 9.72 -6.09
CA ASN A 352 -6.25 8.63 -5.51
C ASN A 352 -6.64 8.38 -4.04
N GLY A 353 -6.84 9.45 -3.27
CA GLY A 353 -7.17 9.36 -1.85
C GLY A 353 -8.47 8.60 -1.57
N ARG A 354 -9.44 8.60 -2.51
CA ARG A 354 -10.67 7.84 -2.36
C ARG A 354 -10.44 6.35 -2.16
N SER A 355 -9.39 5.82 -2.75
CA SER A 355 -9.07 4.40 -2.72
C SER A 355 -8.66 3.88 -1.33
N ILE A 356 -8.15 4.74 -0.44
CA ILE A 356 -7.78 4.37 0.94
C ILE A 356 -8.99 3.83 1.70
N ALA A 357 -10.15 4.43 1.53
CA ALA A 357 -11.37 4.00 2.22
C ALA A 357 -12.01 2.75 1.60
N ILE A 358 -11.77 2.50 0.30
CA ILE A 358 -12.45 1.44 -0.48
C ILE A 358 -11.65 0.13 -0.46
N CYS A 359 -10.33 0.21 -0.68
CA CYS A 359 -9.50 -0.98 -0.87
C CYS A 359 -8.88 -1.47 0.44
N GLU A 360 -8.79 -2.78 0.56
CA GLU A 360 -7.99 -3.47 1.58
C GLU A 360 -6.72 -4.02 0.95
N ALA A 361 -5.65 -4.07 1.73
CA ALA A 361 -4.45 -4.86 1.44
C ALA A 361 -3.75 -4.54 0.09
N MET A 362 -3.59 -3.26 -0.22
CA MET A 362 -2.82 -2.81 -1.40
C MET A 362 -1.33 -2.60 -1.10
N ALA A 363 -0.93 -2.61 0.15
CA ALA A 363 0.45 -2.56 0.64
C ALA A 363 0.57 -3.28 1.97
N ILE A 364 1.81 -3.53 2.44
CA ILE A 364 2.12 -4.24 3.70
C ILE A 364 3.36 -3.64 4.38
N ILE A 365 3.40 -3.75 5.72
CA ILE A 365 4.55 -3.39 6.56
C ILE A 365 5.12 -4.57 7.31
#